data_768ff7094140008914dd520999194883
#
_entry.id   768ff7094140008914dd520999194883
#
_cell.length_a   1.000
_cell.length_b   1.000
_cell.length_c   1.000
_cell.angle_alpha   90.00
_cell.angle_beta   90.00
_cell.angle_gamma   90.00
#
_symmetry.space_group_name_H-M   'P 1'
#
loop_
_entity.id
_entity.type
_entity.pdbx_description
1 polymer ?
#
loop_
_entity_poly.entity_id
_entity_poly.type
_entity_poly.pdbx_seq_one_letter_code
_entity_poly.pdbx_strand_id
1 'polypeptide(L)'
;ARERAADGKPVIVFIDEMDSLLRTRGSGVSSDVETTIVPQFLAELDGVETLGNVMVIGASNRIDMIDPAVLRPGRLDVKIRVERPKAAQAAQVIRHYLTDDLPLVPGVDAKALIGVLVSDIYSTDEHRYLCDVCDEHGQWHPIYLADVVSGAVLKNIVDRAKTRAVKISIESGQPAAIGVDLLAKAV
;
A
#
# COMPACT_ATOMS: atom_id res chain seq x y z
N ALA A 1 -14.35 10.57 19.34
CA ALA A 1 -13.08 10.15 19.93
C ALA A 1 -12.98 10.60 21.39
N ARG A 2 -13.11 11.91 21.68
CA ARG A 2 -12.98 12.49 23.03
C ARG A 2 -13.90 11.86 24.06
N GLU A 3 -15.17 11.62 23.77
CA GLU A 3 -16.12 10.98 24.68
C GLU A 3 -15.64 9.59 25.12
N ARG A 4 -15.18 8.76 24.18
CA ARG A 4 -14.64 7.43 24.49
C ARG A 4 -13.31 7.48 25.25
N ALA A 5 -12.48 8.49 24.96
CA ALA A 5 -11.23 8.70 25.68
C ALA A 5 -11.47 9.14 27.12
N ALA A 6 -12.49 9.95 27.37
CA ALA A 6 -12.91 10.38 28.72
C ALA A 6 -13.33 9.18 29.58
N ASP A 7 -13.83 8.09 28.97
CA ASP A 7 -14.14 6.83 29.67
C ASP A 7 -12.87 5.99 30.00
N GLY A 8 -11.67 6.51 29.74
CA GLY A 8 -10.40 5.81 29.98
C GLY A 8 -10.05 4.73 28.94
N LYS A 9 -10.80 4.61 27.84
CA LYS A 9 -10.56 3.61 26.80
C LYS A 9 -9.54 4.13 25.78
N PRO A 10 -8.61 3.28 25.30
CA PRO A 10 -7.72 3.66 24.20
C PRO A 10 -8.52 3.89 22.91
N VAL A 11 -8.21 4.98 22.21
CA VAL A 11 -8.88 5.36 20.96
C VAL A 11 -7.84 5.58 19.87
N ILE A 12 -8.02 4.95 18.72
CA ILE A 12 -7.25 5.22 17.52
C ILE A 12 -8.17 5.94 16.52
N VAL A 13 -7.73 7.09 16.05
CA VAL A 13 -8.37 7.84 14.95
C VAL A 13 -7.51 7.64 13.71
N PHE A 14 -8.05 6.98 12.70
CA PHE A 14 -7.37 6.80 11.41
C PHE A 14 -8.02 7.69 10.36
N ILE A 15 -7.19 8.48 9.66
CA ILE A 15 -7.61 9.41 8.60
C ILE A 15 -6.87 9.00 7.33
N ASP A 16 -7.60 8.44 6.37
CA ASP A 16 -7.06 8.11 5.05
C ASP A 16 -7.17 9.31 4.10
N GLU A 17 -6.28 9.37 3.12
CA GLU A 17 -6.23 10.46 2.12
C GLU A 17 -6.28 11.86 2.76
N MET A 18 -5.54 12.04 3.85
CA MET A 18 -5.60 13.28 4.64
C MET A 18 -5.20 14.53 3.84
N ASP A 19 -4.44 14.38 2.74
CA ASP A 19 -4.12 15.45 1.81
C ASP A 19 -5.35 15.99 1.07
N SER A 20 -6.46 15.28 1.02
CA SER A 20 -7.73 15.78 0.48
C SER A 20 -8.44 16.73 1.45
N LEU A 21 -8.24 16.54 2.76
CA LEU A 21 -8.93 17.29 3.82
C LEU A 21 -8.08 18.46 4.36
N LEU A 22 -6.77 18.28 4.42
CA LEU A 22 -5.84 19.15 5.17
C LEU A 22 -4.83 19.85 4.25
N ARG A 23 -5.31 20.34 3.10
CA ARG A 23 -4.48 21.02 2.10
C ARG A 23 -3.96 22.38 2.57
N THR A 24 -2.77 22.72 2.08
CA THR A 24 -2.21 24.06 2.17
C THR A 24 -3.09 25.09 1.43
N ARG A 25 -3.35 26.21 2.05
CA ARG A 25 -4.13 27.31 1.46
C ARG A 25 -3.49 27.79 0.15
N GLY A 26 -4.27 27.94 -0.92
CA GLY A 26 -3.84 28.58 -2.18
C GLY A 26 -3.53 27.64 -3.35
N SER A 27 -3.77 26.33 -3.25
CA SER A 27 -3.49 25.38 -4.33
C SER A 27 -4.66 25.15 -5.33
N GLY A 28 -5.67 26.02 -5.36
CA GLY A 28 -6.81 25.89 -6.29
C GLY A 28 -7.99 26.79 -5.93
N VAL A 29 -9.12 26.63 -6.60
CA VAL A 29 -10.37 27.34 -6.30
C VAL A 29 -10.80 26.96 -4.88
N SER A 30 -10.46 27.82 -3.92
CA SER A 30 -10.80 27.63 -2.51
C SER A 30 -12.32 27.73 -2.32
N SER A 31 -12.94 26.61 -1.95
CA SER A 31 -14.28 26.67 -1.36
C SER A 31 -14.15 27.19 0.08
N ASP A 32 -15.13 27.95 0.55
CA ASP A 32 -15.19 28.47 1.94
C ASP A 32 -15.06 27.35 2.98
N VAL A 33 -15.32 26.11 2.61
CA VAL A 33 -15.21 24.89 3.43
C VAL A 33 -13.75 24.58 3.76
N GLU A 34 -12.80 24.74 2.81
CA GLU A 34 -11.37 24.43 3.03
C GLU A 34 -10.72 25.43 4.02
N THR A 35 -11.24 26.65 4.10
CA THR A 35 -10.68 27.69 5.01
C THR A 35 -10.97 27.42 6.49
N THR A 36 -11.96 26.59 6.80
CA THR A 36 -12.40 26.29 8.17
C THR A 36 -11.93 24.93 8.68
N ILE A 37 -11.73 23.95 7.80
CA ILE A 37 -11.41 22.57 8.23
C ILE A 37 -10.03 22.49 8.90
N VAL A 38 -8.98 23.05 8.30
CA VAL A 38 -7.61 22.95 8.84
C VAL A 38 -7.52 23.59 10.23
N PRO A 39 -7.96 24.86 10.46
CA PRO A 39 -7.95 25.45 11.79
C PRO A 39 -8.76 24.66 12.82
N GLN A 40 -9.89 24.13 12.43
CA GLN A 40 -10.74 23.33 13.31
C GLN A 40 -10.10 22.00 13.68
N PHE A 41 -9.50 21.31 12.70
CA PHE A 41 -8.74 20.10 12.91
C PHE A 41 -7.55 20.31 13.85
N LEU A 42 -6.81 21.41 13.68
CA LEU A 42 -5.69 21.77 14.55
C LEU A 42 -6.15 22.01 16.00
N ALA A 43 -7.25 22.73 16.19
CA ALA A 43 -7.82 22.94 17.51
C ALA A 43 -8.27 21.62 18.18
N GLU A 44 -8.78 20.68 17.37
CA GLU A 44 -9.14 19.36 17.88
C GLU A 44 -7.90 18.50 18.23
N LEU A 45 -6.82 18.57 17.44
CA LEU A 45 -5.55 17.88 17.73
C LEU A 45 -4.93 18.41 19.03
N ASP A 46 -4.80 19.74 19.17
CA ASP A 46 -4.24 20.38 20.35
C ASP A 46 -5.03 20.01 21.62
N GLY A 47 -6.35 19.79 21.48
CA GLY A 47 -7.17 19.29 22.58
C GLY A 47 -7.06 17.78 22.84
N VAL A 48 -6.58 16.99 21.87
CA VAL A 48 -6.35 15.55 22.01
C VAL A 48 -5.04 15.25 22.72
N GLU A 49 -4.02 16.10 22.58
CA GLU A 49 -2.73 15.96 23.25
C GLU A 49 -2.87 15.86 24.77
N THR A 50 -3.90 16.46 25.34
CA THR A 50 -4.22 16.36 26.78
C THR A 50 -4.83 15.01 27.19
N LEU A 51 -5.26 14.20 26.22
CA LEU A 51 -5.89 12.90 26.44
C LEU A 51 -4.89 11.78 26.12
N GLY A 52 -4.01 11.43 27.03
CA GLY A 52 -2.92 10.46 26.83
C GLY A 52 -3.30 9.05 26.30
N ASN A 53 -4.58 8.80 26.02
CA ASN A 53 -5.12 7.55 25.50
C ASN A 53 -5.71 7.67 24.07
N VAL A 54 -5.44 8.77 23.36
CA VAL A 54 -5.85 8.95 21.95
C VAL A 54 -4.63 8.97 21.06
N MET A 55 -4.64 8.12 20.01
CA MET A 55 -3.64 8.11 18.95
C MET A 55 -4.30 8.54 17.64
N VAL A 56 -3.69 9.48 16.93
CA VAL A 56 -4.14 9.89 15.60
C VAL A 56 -3.14 9.41 14.57
N ILE A 57 -3.62 8.71 13.53
CA ILE A 57 -2.83 8.19 12.43
C ILE A 57 -3.40 8.78 11.14
N GLY A 58 -2.60 9.52 10.41
CA GLY A 58 -2.94 10.02 9.07
C GLY A 58 -2.20 9.27 7.98
N ALA A 59 -2.88 8.93 6.88
CA ALA A 59 -2.27 8.39 5.68
C ALA A 59 -2.44 9.36 4.52
N SER A 60 -1.39 9.50 3.70
CA SER A 60 -1.40 10.36 2.51
C SER A 60 -0.38 9.89 1.49
N ASN A 61 -0.71 10.07 0.21
CA ASN A 61 0.21 9.90 -0.92
C ASN A 61 0.95 11.20 -1.28
N ARG A 62 0.51 12.33 -0.75
CA ARG A 62 0.94 13.69 -1.12
C ARG A 62 1.26 14.54 0.11
N ILE A 63 2.34 14.19 0.82
CA ILE A 63 2.76 14.94 2.01
C ILE A 63 3.03 16.42 1.71
N ASP A 64 3.42 16.75 0.47
CA ASP A 64 3.66 18.10 -0.04
C ASP A 64 2.38 18.96 -0.07
N MET A 65 1.20 18.35 -0.12
CA MET A 65 -0.09 19.02 -0.14
C MET A 65 -0.66 19.30 1.24
N ILE A 66 -0.15 18.65 2.27
CA ILE A 66 -0.65 18.79 3.64
C ILE A 66 -0.16 20.10 4.24
N ASP A 67 -1.04 20.83 4.93
CA ASP A 67 -0.67 22.07 5.62
C ASP A 67 0.45 21.79 6.63
N PRO A 68 1.60 22.50 6.53
CA PRO A 68 2.75 22.28 7.42
C PRO A 68 2.42 22.40 8.91
N ALA A 69 1.39 23.17 9.27
CA ALA A 69 0.96 23.33 10.65
C ALA A 69 0.45 22.00 11.28
N VAL A 70 -0.08 21.09 10.46
CA VAL A 70 -0.53 19.76 10.88
C VAL A 70 0.64 18.85 11.25
N LEU A 71 1.78 19.04 10.57
CA LEU A 71 2.98 18.19 10.69
C LEU A 71 4.00 18.71 11.71
N ARG A 72 3.64 19.72 12.52
CA ARG A 72 4.53 20.29 13.54
C ARG A 72 4.63 19.39 14.78
N PRO A 73 5.73 19.52 15.58
CA PRO A 73 5.87 18.85 16.87
C PRO A 73 4.65 19.05 17.78
N GLY A 74 4.24 17.99 18.48
CA GLY A 74 3.05 17.97 19.30
C GLY A 74 1.74 17.66 18.55
N ARG A 75 1.82 17.39 17.22
CA ARG A 75 0.67 17.04 16.37
C ARG A 75 0.98 15.75 15.62
N LEU A 76 0.90 15.73 14.29
CA LEU A 76 1.32 14.57 13.46
C LEU A 76 2.81 14.71 13.12
N ASP A 77 3.67 14.64 14.11
CA ASP A 77 5.10 14.87 14.03
C ASP A 77 5.90 13.62 13.66
N VAL A 78 5.38 12.42 13.94
CA VAL A 78 6.01 11.16 13.57
C VAL A 78 5.65 10.82 12.13
N LYS A 79 6.65 10.80 11.24
CA LYS A 79 6.48 10.52 9.82
C LYS A 79 7.06 9.16 9.49
N ILE A 80 6.21 8.25 9.00
CA ILE A 80 6.61 6.93 8.55
C ILE A 80 6.43 6.88 7.04
N ARG A 81 7.55 6.74 6.30
CA ARG A 81 7.51 6.53 4.87
C ARG A 81 7.32 5.05 4.57
N VAL A 82 6.23 4.71 3.90
CA VAL A 82 5.99 3.36 3.39
C VAL A 82 6.66 3.25 2.02
N GLU A 83 7.77 2.51 1.97
CA GLU A 83 8.51 2.26 0.74
C GLU A 83 7.93 1.08 -0.03
N ARG A 84 8.34 0.95 -1.30
CA ARG A 84 8.04 -0.25 -2.08
C ARG A 84 8.68 -1.47 -1.43
N PRO A 85 8.01 -2.63 -1.42
CA PRO A 85 8.52 -3.82 -0.78
C PRO A 85 9.77 -4.33 -1.50
N LYS A 86 10.80 -4.71 -0.75
CA LYS A 86 11.91 -5.52 -1.24
C LYS A 86 11.48 -6.99 -1.31
N ALA A 87 12.25 -7.85 -1.97
CA ALA A 87 11.91 -9.27 -2.19
C ALA A 87 11.42 -10.00 -0.93
N ALA A 88 12.12 -9.83 0.21
CA ALA A 88 11.72 -10.46 1.47
C ALA A 88 10.37 -9.96 2.00
N GLN A 89 10.09 -8.67 1.85
CA GLN A 89 8.82 -8.05 2.24
C GLN A 89 7.70 -8.43 1.27
N ALA A 90 8.00 -8.52 -0.03
CA ALA A 90 7.05 -9.00 -1.05
C ALA A 90 6.60 -10.43 -0.75
N ALA A 91 7.51 -11.31 -0.34
CA ALA A 91 7.16 -12.66 0.10
C ALA A 91 6.18 -12.66 1.29
N GLN A 92 6.37 -11.76 2.25
CA GLN A 92 5.46 -11.61 3.39
C GLN A 92 4.08 -11.08 2.94
N VAL A 93 4.05 -10.10 2.05
CA VAL A 93 2.79 -9.57 1.50
C VAL A 93 2.04 -10.65 0.73
N ILE A 94 2.71 -11.38 -0.17
CA ILE A 94 2.08 -12.44 -0.97
C ILE A 94 1.53 -13.56 -0.08
N ARG A 95 2.20 -13.90 1.03
CA ARG A 95 1.76 -14.94 1.98
C ARG A 95 0.37 -14.68 2.57
N HIS A 96 -0.09 -13.43 2.65
CA HIS A 96 -1.44 -13.10 3.11
C HIS A 96 -2.52 -13.47 2.07
N TYR A 97 -2.13 -13.65 0.81
CA TYR A 97 -3.07 -13.87 -0.30
C TYR A 97 -2.92 -15.24 -0.94
N LEU A 98 -1.72 -15.81 -0.95
CA LEU A 98 -1.41 -17.15 -1.48
C LEU A 98 -1.13 -18.08 -0.31
N THR A 99 -2.13 -18.84 0.08
CA THR A 99 -2.21 -19.71 1.27
C THR A 99 -2.40 -21.16 0.88
N ASP A 100 -2.09 -22.11 1.77
CA ASP A 100 -2.19 -23.55 1.49
C ASP A 100 -3.64 -24.10 1.43
N ASP A 101 -4.63 -23.30 1.84
CA ASP A 101 -6.06 -23.61 1.69
C ASP A 101 -6.60 -23.39 0.26
N LEU A 102 -5.81 -22.76 -0.59
CA LEU A 102 -6.14 -22.61 -2.01
C LEU A 102 -5.90 -23.92 -2.79
N PRO A 103 -6.60 -24.12 -3.91
CA PRO A 103 -6.37 -25.27 -4.78
C PRO A 103 -5.00 -25.13 -5.47
N LEU A 104 -3.95 -25.59 -4.80
CA LEU A 104 -2.59 -25.60 -5.34
C LEU A 104 -2.31 -26.88 -6.12
N VAL A 105 -1.35 -26.83 -7.03
CA VAL A 105 -0.88 -28.03 -7.77
C VAL A 105 -0.35 -29.07 -6.78
N PRO A 106 -0.71 -30.35 -6.91
CA PRO A 106 -0.28 -31.41 -6.01
C PRO A 106 1.25 -31.46 -5.84
N GLY A 107 1.71 -31.57 -4.59
CA GLY A 107 3.13 -31.65 -4.25
C GLY A 107 3.85 -30.31 -4.15
N VAL A 108 3.14 -29.19 -4.28
CA VAL A 108 3.71 -27.83 -4.14
C VAL A 108 2.96 -27.10 -3.04
N ASP A 109 3.70 -26.54 -2.09
CA ASP A 109 3.14 -25.67 -1.05
C ASP A 109 3.14 -24.19 -1.45
N ALA A 110 2.35 -23.38 -0.76
CA ALA A 110 2.28 -21.94 -1.01
C ALA A 110 3.65 -21.27 -0.84
N LYS A 111 4.48 -21.75 0.10
CA LYS A 111 5.82 -21.19 0.34
C LYS A 111 6.74 -21.34 -0.87
N ALA A 112 6.72 -22.51 -1.51
CA ALA A 112 7.53 -22.76 -2.71
C ALA A 112 7.05 -21.87 -3.87
N LEU A 113 5.73 -21.76 -4.08
CA LEU A 113 5.15 -20.88 -5.10
C LEU A 113 5.50 -19.41 -4.87
N ILE A 114 5.45 -18.95 -3.63
CA ILE A 114 5.85 -17.59 -3.25
C ILE A 114 7.33 -17.35 -3.57
N GLY A 115 8.19 -18.32 -3.27
CA GLY A 115 9.62 -18.20 -3.57
C GLY A 115 9.89 -18.05 -5.06
N VAL A 116 9.26 -18.87 -5.91
CA VAL A 116 9.37 -18.78 -7.36
C VAL A 116 8.82 -17.45 -7.88
N LEU A 117 7.62 -17.05 -7.43
CA LEU A 117 7.00 -15.79 -7.86
C LEU A 117 7.83 -14.56 -7.50
N VAL A 118 8.37 -14.51 -6.28
CA VAL A 118 9.23 -13.41 -5.85
C VAL A 118 10.53 -13.38 -6.63
N SER A 119 11.17 -14.55 -6.85
CA SER A 119 12.37 -14.63 -7.67
C SER A 119 12.14 -14.11 -9.09
N ASP A 120 11.00 -14.41 -9.68
CA ASP A 120 10.63 -13.95 -11.01
C ASP A 120 10.34 -12.43 -11.06
N ILE A 121 9.56 -11.90 -10.10
CA ILE A 121 9.25 -10.46 -10.04
C ILE A 121 10.50 -9.61 -9.82
N TYR A 122 11.45 -10.10 -9.01
CA TYR A 122 12.68 -9.38 -8.65
C TYR A 122 13.88 -9.77 -9.53
N SER A 123 13.64 -10.50 -10.63
CA SER A 123 14.65 -10.76 -11.63
C SER A 123 15.01 -9.47 -12.40
N THR A 124 16.29 -9.37 -12.78
CA THR A 124 16.81 -8.34 -13.69
C THR A 124 16.97 -8.84 -15.13
N ASP A 125 16.29 -9.95 -15.46
CA ASP A 125 16.31 -10.50 -16.81
C ASP A 125 15.51 -9.62 -17.77
N GLU A 126 15.77 -9.79 -19.06
CA GLU A 126 15.16 -9.01 -20.15
C GLU A 126 13.62 -9.02 -20.10
N HIS A 127 13.00 -10.14 -19.71
CA HIS A 127 11.53 -10.26 -19.61
C HIS A 127 10.89 -9.44 -18.49
N ARG A 128 11.69 -8.92 -17.54
CA ARG A 128 11.26 -8.02 -16.46
C ARG A 128 11.75 -6.59 -16.61
N TYR A 129 12.53 -6.32 -17.66
CA TYR A 129 12.91 -4.97 -18.05
C TYR A 129 11.69 -4.20 -18.54
N LEU A 130 11.56 -2.94 -18.13
CA LEU A 130 10.45 -2.06 -18.50
C LEU A 130 10.89 -0.94 -19.42
N CYS A 131 11.88 -0.17 -19.01
CA CYS A 131 12.40 0.97 -19.76
C CYS A 131 13.71 1.47 -19.14
N ASP A 132 14.38 2.38 -19.86
CA ASP A 132 15.44 3.19 -19.30
C ASP A 132 14.92 4.56 -18.87
N VAL A 133 15.41 5.07 -17.74
CA VAL A 133 15.10 6.39 -17.22
C VAL A 133 16.40 7.21 -17.14
N CYS A 134 16.36 8.42 -17.68
CA CYS A 134 17.45 9.38 -17.59
C CYS A 134 17.34 10.17 -16.28
N ASP A 135 18.40 10.20 -15.50
CA ASP A 135 18.48 11.01 -14.29
C ASP A 135 18.80 12.48 -14.58
N GLU A 136 18.81 13.31 -13.53
CA GLU A 136 19.13 14.75 -13.62
C GLU A 136 20.56 15.05 -14.08
N HIS A 137 21.45 14.05 -14.06
CA HIS A 137 22.83 14.15 -14.52
C HIS A 137 23.01 13.62 -15.96
N GLY A 138 21.92 13.21 -16.64
CA GLY A 138 21.93 12.68 -17.98
C GLY A 138 22.37 11.21 -18.08
N GLN A 139 22.40 10.47 -16.97
CA GLN A 139 22.72 9.06 -16.95
C GLN A 139 21.47 8.20 -17.11
N TRP A 140 21.58 7.16 -17.93
CA TRP A 140 20.48 6.23 -18.19
C TRP A 140 20.57 5.02 -17.26
N HIS A 141 19.47 4.70 -16.60
CA HIS A 141 19.33 3.58 -15.68
C HIS A 141 18.20 2.66 -16.11
N PRO A 142 18.44 1.34 -16.21
CA PRO A 142 17.38 0.40 -16.51
C PRO A 142 16.42 0.27 -15.34
N ILE A 143 15.13 0.27 -15.64
CA ILE A 143 14.05 0.05 -14.68
C ILE A 143 13.44 -1.32 -14.94
N TYR A 144 13.36 -2.11 -13.90
CA TYR A 144 12.76 -3.44 -13.90
C TYR A 144 11.43 -3.46 -13.15
N LEU A 145 10.67 -4.53 -13.30
CA LEU A 145 9.40 -4.70 -12.57
C LEU A 145 9.59 -4.53 -11.05
N ALA A 146 10.69 -5.03 -10.49
CA ALA A 146 11.05 -4.89 -9.08
C ALA A 146 11.04 -3.43 -8.57
N ASP A 147 11.43 -2.49 -9.41
CA ASP A 147 11.56 -1.06 -9.04
C ASP A 147 10.21 -0.36 -8.94
N VAL A 148 9.17 -0.93 -9.57
CA VAL A 148 7.83 -0.32 -9.62
C VAL A 148 6.77 -1.11 -8.87
N VAL A 149 7.07 -2.35 -8.47
CA VAL A 149 6.10 -3.21 -7.78
C VAL A 149 5.68 -2.62 -6.44
N SER A 150 4.38 -2.69 -6.14
CA SER A 150 3.80 -2.26 -4.87
C SER A 150 3.03 -3.41 -4.21
N GLY A 151 2.65 -3.26 -2.93
CA GLY A 151 1.81 -4.25 -2.26
C GLY A 151 0.49 -4.52 -3.00
N ALA A 152 -0.10 -3.49 -3.60
CA ALA A 152 -1.31 -3.61 -4.41
C ALA A 152 -1.08 -4.42 -5.69
N VAL A 153 0.06 -4.23 -6.35
CA VAL A 153 0.45 -5.01 -7.54
C VAL A 153 0.64 -6.48 -7.17
N LEU A 154 1.34 -6.76 -6.06
CA LEU A 154 1.55 -8.14 -5.58
C LEU A 154 0.22 -8.84 -5.28
N LYS A 155 -0.71 -8.15 -4.61
CA LYS A 155 -2.07 -8.66 -4.38
C LYS A 155 -2.77 -8.95 -5.71
N ASN A 156 -2.73 -8.01 -6.65
CA ASN A 156 -3.40 -8.13 -7.95
C ASN A 156 -2.87 -9.32 -8.74
N ILE A 157 -1.57 -9.59 -8.73
CA ILE A 157 -0.98 -10.77 -9.38
C ILE A 157 -1.62 -12.06 -8.85
N VAL A 158 -1.71 -12.21 -7.51
CA VAL A 158 -2.33 -13.39 -6.90
C VAL A 158 -3.83 -13.47 -7.24
N ASP A 159 -4.56 -12.36 -7.17
CA ASP A 159 -5.99 -12.32 -7.49
C ASP A 159 -6.26 -12.66 -8.97
N ARG A 160 -5.38 -12.21 -9.89
CA ARG A 160 -5.46 -12.59 -11.31
C ARG A 160 -5.22 -14.08 -11.51
N ALA A 161 -4.25 -14.67 -10.82
CA ALA A 161 -4.00 -16.11 -10.88
C ALA A 161 -5.20 -16.92 -10.37
N LYS A 162 -5.79 -16.52 -9.22
CA LYS A 162 -7.03 -17.11 -8.67
C LYS A 162 -8.18 -17.02 -9.68
N THR A 163 -8.42 -15.84 -10.22
CA THR A 163 -9.50 -15.61 -11.20
C THR A 163 -9.30 -16.47 -12.45
N ARG A 164 -8.06 -16.62 -12.90
CA ARG A 164 -7.74 -17.45 -14.06
C ARG A 164 -7.97 -18.95 -13.77
N ALA A 165 -7.59 -19.43 -12.58
CA ALA A 165 -7.88 -20.80 -12.15
C ALA A 165 -9.39 -21.07 -12.13
N VAL A 166 -10.19 -20.14 -11.62
CA VAL A 166 -11.66 -20.25 -11.62
C VAL A 166 -12.22 -20.32 -13.05
N LYS A 167 -11.72 -19.45 -13.97
CA LYS A 167 -12.16 -19.48 -15.38
C LYS A 167 -11.86 -20.82 -16.04
N ILE A 168 -10.64 -21.33 -15.88
CA ILE A 168 -10.23 -22.63 -16.40
C ILE A 168 -11.12 -23.74 -15.84
N SER A 169 -11.44 -23.70 -14.54
CA SER A 169 -12.32 -24.68 -13.91
C SER A 169 -13.73 -24.67 -14.52
N ILE A 170 -14.27 -23.50 -14.81
CA ILE A 170 -15.59 -23.36 -15.45
C ILE A 170 -15.56 -23.88 -16.88
N GLU A 171 -14.53 -23.51 -17.65
CA GLU A 171 -14.40 -23.90 -19.06
C GLU A 171 -14.14 -25.39 -19.27
N SER A 172 -13.34 -26.00 -18.39
CA SER A 172 -12.96 -27.41 -18.47
C SER A 172 -13.91 -28.36 -17.74
N GLY A 173 -14.76 -27.84 -16.85
CA GLY A 173 -15.57 -28.65 -15.95
C GLY A 173 -14.75 -29.41 -14.88
N GLN A 174 -13.47 -29.10 -14.73
CA GLN A 174 -12.53 -29.73 -13.81
C GLN A 174 -11.90 -28.68 -12.90
N PRO A 175 -11.68 -28.93 -11.59
CA PRO A 175 -10.97 -28.01 -10.72
C PRO A 175 -9.57 -27.73 -11.23
N ALA A 176 -9.28 -26.45 -11.51
CA ALA A 176 -7.92 -26.01 -11.88
C ALA A 176 -7.14 -25.60 -10.64
N ALA A 177 -5.90 -26.06 -10.55
CA ALA A 177 -5.00 -25.74 -9.45
C ALA A 177 -4.08 -24.56 -9.81
N ILE A 178 -3.74 -23.77 -8.79
CA ILE A 178 -2.79 -22.66 -8.93
C ILE A 178 -1.37 -23.24 -8.88
N GLY A 179 -0.62 -23.03 -9.93
CA GLY A 179 0.79 -23.42 -10.06
C GLY A 179 1.63 -22.27 -10.59
N VAL A 180 2.90 -22.56 -10.81
CA VAL A 180 3.88 -21.58 -11.33
C VAL A 180 3.40 -20.95 -12.63
N ASP A 181 2.84 -21.75 -13.55
CA ASP A 181 2.39 -21.27 -14.88
C ASP A 181 1.28 -20.21 -14.78
N LEU A 182 0.31 -20.40 -13.86
CA LEU A 182 -0.76 -19.42 -13.67
C LEU A 182 -0.25 -18.14 -13.01
N LEU A 183 0.68 -18.27 -12.07
CA LEU A 183 1.32 -17.13 -11.43
C LEU A 183 2.19 -16.35 -12.42
N ALA A 184 3.04 -17.01 -13.19
CA ALA A 184 3.89 -16.37 -14.21
C ALA A 184 3.07 -15.61 -15.27
N LYS A 185 1.90 -16.17 -15.67
CA LYS A 185 0.98 -15.49 -16.60
C LYS A 185 0.18 -14.36 -15.97
N ALA A 186 0.20 -14.25 -14.65
CA ALA A 186 -0.49 -13.19 -13.91
C ALA A 186 0.42 -11.96 -13.68
N VAL A 187 1.73 -12.13 -13.73
CA VAL A 187 2.73 -11.06 -13.68
C VAL A 187 2.73 -10.31 -15.01
#